data_3f2266079b71c404c132163b56800fd4
#
_entry.id   3f2266079b71c404c132163b56800fd4
#
_cell.length_a   1.000
_cell.length_b   1.000
_cell.length_c   1.000
_cell.angle_alpha   90.00
_cell.angle_beta   90.00
_cell.angle_gamma   90.00
#
_symmetry.space_group_name_H-M   'P 1'
#
loop_
_entity.id
_entity.type
_entity.pdbx_description
1 polymer ?
#
loop_
_entity_poly.entity_id
_entity_poly.type
_entity_poly.pdbx_seq_one_letter_code
_entity_poly.pdbx_strand_id
1 'polypeptide(L)'
;MSTDPKKIYPKIEGAHTGTVYLRVIPDPFKVKIKMWDGAAVRQEYALKVQGTIDEEGGGYDQIVYNDRLTKEDIEKGELEIVLGKSLLRKFVDQRKILLKFLANIEGVPTHFAWPRYMIKHDHTHLTDFSTGQLEGWSLGPEVKPGEVTFVEHEGKKCLLYSVDEKASRKLIISRTFNLVEGKRYMMSVGIFSLPSPTLKGVIVVLKEGRRSSYWYFDSTLNRTLPIELGITARSASTTVEILTHDQTRSYCPFMITDIGLSEFNPLRWWDPEWDKEWEKEDDHPIKEPQSDAPDA
;
A
#
# COMPACT_ATOMS: atom_id res chain seq x y z
N MET A 1 21.68 3.48 -6.80
CA MET A 1 20.26 3.07 -6.91
C MET A 1 20.09 2.43 -8.28
N SER A 2 19.33 1.34 -8.40
CA SER A 2 19.13 0.70 -9.71
C SER A 2 18.25 1.58 -10.58
N THR A 3 18.72 1.88 -11.76
CA THR A 3 18.03 2.64 -12.82
C THR A 3 17.46 1.69 -13.91
N ASP A 4 17.55 0.39 -13.65
CA ASP A 4 16.96 -0.67 -14.50
C ASP A 4 15.44 -0.45 -14.61
N PRO A 5 14.88 -0.29 -15.83
CA PRO A 5 13.46 -0.10 -16.06
C PRO A 5 12.56 -1.13 -15.36
N LYS A 6 13.00 -2.39 -15.24
CA LYS A 6 12.25 -3.44 -14.55
C LYS A 6 12.11 -3.22 -13.04
N LYS A 7 12.89 -2.32 -12.46
CA LYS A 7 12.86 -1.96 -11.04
C LYS A 7 12.25 -0.58 -10.77
N ILE A 8 11.94 0.15 -11.84
CA ILE A 8 11.28 1.45 -11.77
C ILE A 8 9.79 1.25 -12.04
N TYR A 9 8.95 1.81 -11.23
CA TYR A 9 7.50 1.73 -11.37
C TYR A 9 6.84 3.07 -11.12
N PRO A 10 5.70 3.35 -11.81
CA PRO A 10 4.91 4.54 -11.56
C PRO A 10 4.33 4.50 -10.14
N LYS A 11 4.49 5.60 -9.39
CA LYS A 11 3.98 5.75 -8.03
C LYS A 11 2.89 6.81 -7.99
N ILE A 12 1.68 6.47 -7.57
CA ILE A 12 0.63 7.45 -7.30
C ILE A 12 0.98 8.18 -6.01
N GLU A 13 1.11 9.52 -6.08
CA GLU A 13 1.34 10.35 -4.92
C GLU A 13 0.12 10.32 -3.99
N GLY A 14 0.34 10.07 -2.71
CA GLY A 14 -0.75 9.91 -1.75
C GLY A 14 -1.37 8.51 -1.67
N ALA A 15 -0.92 7.55 -2.51
CA ALA A 15 -1.28 6.15 -2.31
C ALA A 15 -0.60 5.57 -1.08
N HIS A 16 -1.34 4.80 -0.30
CA HIS A 16 -0.85 4.10 0.90
C HIS A 16 -0.79 2.60 0.63
N THR A 17 0.39 2.01 0.75
CA THR A 17 0.59 0.54 0.66
C THR A 17 -0.12 -0.14 -0.52
N GLY A 18 -0.06 0.51 -1.70
CA GLY A 18 -0.78 -0.01 -2.86
C GLY A 18 -2.29 0.27 -2.87
N THR A 19 -2.80 1.08 -1.94
CA THR A 19 -4.21 1.50 -1.91
C THR A 19 -4.32 2.99 -2.22
N VAL A 20 -5.23 3.35 -3.10
CA VAL A 20 -5.59 4.73 -3.43
C VAL A 20 -6.97 5.03 -2.87
N TYR A 21 -7.01 5.87 -1.85
CA TYR A 21 -8.25 6.36 -1.26
C TYR A 21 -8.67 7.64 -1.99
N LEU A 22 -9.72 7.58 -2.78
CA LEU A 22 -10.14 8.72 -3.60
C LEU A 22 -10.52 9.95 -2.79
N ARG A 23 -10.91 9.77 -1.55
CA ARG A 23 -11.23 10.89 -0.66
C ARG A 23 -10.00 11.68 -0.25
N VAL A 24 -8.84 11.01 -0.14
CA VAL A 24 -7.60 11.58 0.44
C VAL A 24 -6.67 12.15 -0.62
N ILE A 25 -6.52 11.47 -1.76
CA ILE A 25 -5.63 11.98 -2.81
C ILE A 25 -6.14 13.33 -3.35
N PRO A 26 -5.24 14.24 -3.76
CA PRO A 26 -5.63 15.53 -4.35
C PRO A 26 -6.34 15.34 -5.70
N ASP A 27 -7.01 16.39 -6.17
CA ASP A 27 -7.54 16.48 -7.51
C ASP A 27 -7.06 17.79 -8.13
N PRO A 28 -6.19 17.75 -9.14
CA PRO A 28 -5.60 16.57 -9.78
C PRO A 28 -4.58 15.84 -8.88
N PHE A 29 -4.34 14.56 -9.17
CA PHE A 29 -3.32 13.77 -8.49
C PHE A 29 -2.10 13.56 -9.39
N LYS A 30 -0.97 13.19 -8.80
CA LYS A 30 0.30 13.01 -9.50
C LYS A 30 0.71 11.55 -9.53
N VAL A 31 1.25 11.13 -10.68
CA VAL A 31 1.96 9.88 -10.84
C VAL A 31 3.43 10.21 -11.05
N LYS A 32 4.30 9.71 -10.19
CA LYS A 32 5.74 9.96 -10.21
C LYS A 32 6.49 8.73 -10.70
N ILE A 33 7.40 8.92 -11.62
CA ILE A 33 8.26 7.87 -12.17
C ILE A 33 9.70 8.35 -12.07
N LYS A 34 10.56 7.60 -11.39
CA LYS A 34 11.98 7.90 -11.34
C LYS A 34 12.59 7.82 -12.74
N MET A 35 13.50 8.71 -13.02
CA MET A 35 14.23 8.68 -14.28
C MET A 35 15.07 7.40 -14.40
N TRP A 36 15.16 6.88 -15.61
CA TRP A 36 15.86 5.63 -15.93
C TRP A 36 17.15 5.90 -16.72
N ASP A 37 18.03 4.92 -16.78
CA ASP A 37 19.24 4.99 -17.61
C ASP A 37 18.86 5.07 -19.09
N GLY A 38 19.54 5.96 -19.82
CA GLY A 38 19.24 6.20 -21.23
C GLY A 38 18.03 7.11 -21.48
N ALA A 39 17.49 7.76 -20.42
CA ALA A 39 16.47 8.79 -20.60
C ALA A 39 17.05 9.98 -21.38
N ALA A 40 16.38 10.39 -22.45
CA ALA A 40 16.83 11.45 -23.35
C ALA A 40 15.71 12.46 -23.66
N VAL A 41 16.08 13.72 -23.85
CA VAL A 41 15.13 14.78 -24.25
C VAL A 41 14.41 14.38 -25.54
N ARG A 42 13.11 14.61 -25.60
CA ARG A 42 12.17 14.23 -26.68
C ARG A 42 11.90 12.73 -26.79
N GLN A 43 12.38 11.93 -25.87
CA GLN A 43 12.00 10.51 -25.79
C GLN A 43 10.51 10.38 -25.49
N GLU A 44 9.80 9.60 -26.31
CA GLU A 44 8.37 9.37 -26.15
C GLU A 44 8.09 8.41 -25.02
N TYR A 45 7.04 8.69 -24.26
CA TYR A 45 6.54 7.83 -23.20
C TYR A 45 5.02 7.83 -23.16
N ALA A 46 4.45 6.80 -22.53
CA ALA A 46 3.03 6.68 -22.31
C ALA A 46 2.74 6.04 -20.95
N LEU A 47 1.67 6.50 -20.30
CA LEU A 47 1.07 5.87 -19.15
C LEU A 47 -0.26 5.25 -19.56
N LYS A 48 -0.38 3.96 -19.35
CA LYS A 48 -1.59 3.19 -19.60
C LYS A 48 -2.19 2.74 -18.28
N VAL A 49 -3.50 2.76 -18.17
CA VAL A 49 -4.21 2.24 -16.99
C VAL A 49 -5.12 1.11 -17.41
N GLN A 50 -5.03 0.02 -16.67
CA GLN A 50 -5.89 -1.14 -16.85
C GLN A 50 -6.66 -1.42 -15.55
N GLY A 51 -7.91 -1.83 -15.65
CA GLY A 51 -8.76 -2.14 -14.50
C GLY A 51 -10.19 -2.47 -14.88
N THR A 52 -11.02 -2.74 -13.90
CA THR A 52 -12.44 -3.08 -14.08
C THR A 52 -13.30 -1.83 -13.82
N ILE A 53 -14.22 -1.51 -14.75
CA ILE A 53 -15.05 -0.30 -14.69
C ILE A 53 -16.52 -0.55 -14.33
N ASP A 54 -16.98 -1.81 -14.38
CA ASP A 54 -18.33 -2.19 -13.97
C ASP A 54 -18.34 -3.51 -13.17
N GLU A 55 -19.46 -3.81 -12.56
CA GLU A 55 -19.62 -5.02 -11.74
C GLU A 55 -19.72 -6.30 -12.58
N GLU A 56 -20.00 -6.18 -13.86
CA GLU A 56 -20.09 -7.29 -14.81
C GLU A 56 -18.72 -7.70 -15.38
N GLY A 57 -17.65 -6.97 -14.99
CA GLY A 57 -16.27 -7.27 -15.38
C GLY A 57 -15.80 -6.54 -16.62
N GLY A 58 -16.49 -5.45 -17.03
CA GLY A 58 -16.05 -4.61 -18.13
C GLY A 58 -14.64 -4.06 -17.93
N GLY A 59 -13.75 -4.41 -18.87
CA GLY A 59 -12.34 -4.04 -18.80
C GLY A 59 -12.08 -2.62 -19.30
N TYR A 60 -11.21 -1.90 -18.61
CA TYR A 60 -10.63 -0.65 -19.07
C TYR A 60 -9.13 -0.86 -19.32
N ASP A 61 -8.67 -0.60 -20.54
CA ASP A 61 -7.26 -0.74 -20.91
C ASP A 61 -6.90 0.36 -21.92
N GLN A 62 -6.53 1.54 -21.44
CA GLN A 62 -6.31 2.71 -22.28
C GLN A 62 -5.06 3.49 -21.87
N ILE A 63 -4.43 4.11 -22.87
CA ILE A 63 -3.43 5.15 -22.66
C ILE A 63 -4.16 6.39 -22.13
N VAL A 64 -3.80 6.80 -20.92
CA VAL A 64 -4.39 7.95 -20.23
C VAL A 64 -3.51 9.20 -20.33
N TYR A 65 -2.24 9.01 -20.69
CA TYR A 65 -1.29 10.08 -20.88
C TYR A 65 -0.18 9.64 -21.84
N ASN A 66 0.22 10.51 -22.75
CA ASN A 66 1.39 10.32 -23.60
C ASN A 66 2.03 11.68 -23.88
N ASP A 67 3.36 11.71 -23.88
CA ASP A 67 4.14 12.94 -24.13
C ASP A 67 5.60 12.57 -24.44
N ARG A 68 6.46 13.59 -24.44
CA ARG A 68 7.90 13.48 -24.63
C ARG A 68 8.65 14.08 -23.45
N LEU A 69 9.74 13.44 -23.05
CA LEU A 69 10.60 13.95 -21.98
C LEU A 69 11.14 15.34 -22.32
N THR A 70 11.06 16.22 -21.36
CA THR A 70 11.65 17.55 -21.43
C THR A 70 13.05 17.53 -20.79
N LYS A 71 13.81 18.62 -21.01
CA LYS A 71 15.09 18.79 -20.33
C LYS A 71 14.90 18.91 -18.81
N GLU A 72 13.84 19.58 -18.40
CA GLU A 72 13.49 19.77 -16.98
C GLU A 72 13.21 18.44 -16.26
N ASP A 73 12.49 17.51 -16.91
CA ASP A 73 12.21 16.18 -16.35
C ASP A 73 13.53 15.43 -16.07
N ILE A 74 14.47 15.49 -17.00
CA ILE A 74 15.76 14.82 -16.86
C ILE A 74 16.61 15.46 -15.76
N GLU A 75 16.68 16.78 -15.72
CA GLU A 75 17.40 17.52 -14.69
C GLU A 75 16.83 17.28 -13.29
N LYS A 76 15.51 17.14 -13.18
CA LYS A 76 14.79 16.82 -11.95
C LYS A 76 15.01 15.38 -11.50
N GLY A 77 15.37 14.48 -12.41
CA GLY A 77 15.54 13.04 -12.13
C GLY A 77 14.23 12.28 -11.87
N GLU A 78 13.09 12.90 -12.13
CA GLU A 78 11.77 12.35 -11.92
C GLU A 78 10.78 12.94 -12.93
N LEU A 79 9.98 12.08 -13.53
CA LEU A 79 8.84 12.45 -14.36
C LEU A 79 7.59 12.56 -13.49
N GLU A 80 6.85 13.65 -13.65
CA GLU A 80 5.59 13.89 -12.94
C GLU A 80 4.44 14.00 -13.95
N ILE A 81 3.51 13.05 -13.89
CA ILE A 81 2.30 13.04 -14.71
C ILE A 81 1.11 13.46 -13.86
N VAL A 82 0.38 14.48 -14.29
CA VAL A 82 -0.77 15.02 -13.58
C VAL A 82 -2.06 14.50 -14.23
N LEU A 83 -2.91 13.85 -13.42
CA LEU A 83 -4.14 13.22 -13.88
C LEU A 83 -5.33 13.68 -13.02
N GLY A 84 -6.50 13.81 -13.64
CA GLY A 84 -7.73 14.11 -12.92
C GLY A 84 -8.26 12.89 -12.13
N LYS A 85 -8.74 13.12 -10.92
CA LYS A 85 -9.34 12.09 -10.06
C LYS A 85 -10.55 11.40 -10.72
N SER A 86 -11.21 12.05 -11.68
CA SER A 86 -12.29 11.48 -12.49
C SER A 86 -11.89 10.20 -13.22
N LEU A 87 -10.59 10.05 -13.57
CA LEU A 87 -10.08 8.81 -14.14
C LEU A 87 -10.25 7.64 -13.17
N LEU A 88 -9.82 7.81 -11.92
CA LEU A 88 -9.87 6.74 -10.92
C LEU A 88 -11.30 6.41 -10.46
N ARG A 89 -12.21 7.38 -10.53
CA ARG A 89 -13.64 7.17 -10.23
C ARG A 89 -14.36 6.25 -11.22
N LYS A 90 -13.77 6.02 -12.38
CA LYS A 90 -14.32 5.08 -13.38
C LYS A 90 -14.18 3.62 -12.96
N PHE A 91 -13.19 3.32 -12.12
CA PHE A 91 -12.94 1.95 -11.70
C PHE A 91 -13.85 1.54 -10.56
N VAL A 92 -14.21 0.27 -10.54
CA VAL A 92 -15.03 -0.30 -9.47
C VAL A 92 -14.31 -0.15 -8.13
N ASP A 93 -15.08 0.23 -7.11
CA ASP A 93 -14.57 0.34 -5.75
C ASP A 93 -14.00 -1.01 -5.26
N GLN A 94 -12.89 -0.96 -4.52
CA GLN A 94 -12.17 -2.13 -3.99
C GLN A 94 -11.65 -3.10 -5.08
N ARG A 95 -11.51 -2.65 -6.33
CA ARG A 95 -10.81 -3.40 -7.38
C ARG A 95 -9.42 -2.86 -7.60
N LYS A 96 -8.56 -3.72 -8.12
CA LYS A 96 -7.18 -3.36 -8.46
C LYS A 96 -7.12 -2.70 -9.83
N ILE A 97 -6.31 -1.67 -9.94
CA ILE A 97 -5.87 -1.12 -11.22
C ILE A 97 -4.39 -1.37 -11.41
N LEU A 98 -3.99 -1.41 -12.64
CA LEU A 98 -2.60 -1.58 -13.07
C LEU A 98 -2.13 -0.32 -13.76
N LEU A 99 -1.00 0.22 -13.35
CA LEU A 99 -0.33 1.30 -14.06
C LEU A 99 0.80 0.74 -14.91
N LYS A 100 0.68 0.85 -16.22
CA LYS A 100 1.68 0.40 -17.20
C LYS A 100 2.38 1.62 -17.77
N PHE A 101 3.64 1.81 -17.40
CA PHE A 101 4.46 2.86 -18.01
C PHE A 101 5.34 2.27 -19.11
N LEU A 102 5.40 2.97 -20.22
CA LEU A 102 6.18 2.60 -21.40
C LEU A 102 7.01 3.80 -21.82
N ALA A 103 8.25 3.58 -22.22
CA ALA A 103 9.07 4.58 -22.89
C ALA A 103 9.77 3.97 -24.10
N ASN A 104 9.99 4.79 -25.12
CA ASN A 104 10.73 4.38 -26.29
C ASN A 104 12.24 4.61 -26.04
N ILE A 105 12.97 3.56 -25.62
CA ILE A 105 14.40 3.63 -25.34
C ILE A 105 15.15 3.16 -26.59
N GLU A 106 15.94 4.05 -27.20
CA GLU A 106 16.72 3.75 -28.41
C GLU A 106 15.90 3.13 -29.54
N GLY A 107 14.66 3.58 -29.70
CA GLY A 107 13.75 3.05 -30.75
C GLY A 107 13.01 1.77 -30.33
N VAL A 108 13.23 1.25 -29.14
CA VAL A 108 12.58 0.04 -28.62
C VAL A 108 11.56 0.40 -27.54
N PRO A 109 10.27 0.05 -27.73
CA PRO A 109 9.27 0.19 -26.67
C PRO A 109 9.67 -0.65 -25.45
N THR A 110 9.97 0.01 -24.36
CA THR A 110 10.43 -0.64 -23.11
C THR A 110 9.34 -0.53 -22.04
N HIS A 111 8.98 -1.67 -21.47
CA HIS A 111 8.03 -1.76 -20.37
C HIS A 111 8.75 -1.62 -19.04
N PHE A 112 8.14 -0.85 -18.14
CA PHE A 112 8.59 -0.69 -16.76
C PHE A 112 7.83 -1.64 -15.84
N ALA A 113 8.24 -1.75 -14.58
CA ALA A 113 7.47 -2.53 -13.60
C ALA A 113 6.04 -1.97 -13.44
N TRP A 114 5.07 -2.85 -13.31
CA TRP A 114 3.64 -2.51 -13.27
C TRP A 114 3.09 -2.63 -11.86
N PRO A 115 3.03 -1.52 -11.10
CA PRO A 115 2.42 -1.55 -9.78
C PRO A 115 0.91 -1.72 -9.89
N ARG A 116 0.38 -2.41 -8.89
CA ARG A 116 -1.06 -2.59 -8.68
C ARG A 116 -1.51 -1.67 -7.58
N TYR A 117 -2.64 -1.03 -7.79
CA TYR A 117 -3.27 -0.18 -6.79
C TYR A 117 -4.72 -0.61 -6.59
N MET A 118 -5.10 -0.83 -5.36
CA MET A 118 -6.51 -0.99 -5.00
C MET A 118 -7.16 0.39 -4.95
N ILE A 119 -8.26 0.59 -5.66
CA ILE A 119 -9.04 1.83 -5.60
C ILE A 119 -10.08 1.70 -4.52
N LYS A 120 -10.13 2.65 -3.59
CA LYS A 120 -11.20 2.78 -2.60
C LYS A 120 -11.90 4.13 -2.78
N HIS A 121 -13.17 4.09 -3.18
CA HIS A 121 -13.98 5.28 -3.45
C HIS A 121 -14.36 5.98 -2.16
N ASP A 122 -14.91 5.23 -1.23
CA ASP A 122 -15.33 5.70 0.08
C ASP A 122 -14.91 4.72 1.16
N HIS A 123 -14.52 5.25 2.30
CA HIS A 123 -14.36 4.49 3.53
C HIS A 123 -15.31 5.10 4.56
N THR A 124 -15.88 4.24 5.38
CA THR A 124 -16.76 4.63 6.48
C THR A 124 -15.97 5.48 7.48
N HIS A 125 -14.70 5.12 7.71
CA HIS A 125 -13.76 5.85 8.55
C HIS A 125 -12.33 5.74 8.01
N LEU A 126 -11.59 6.86 8.08
CA LEU A 126 -10.15 6.92 7.86
C LEU A 126 -9.50 7.65 9.03
N THR A 127 -8.41 7.11 9.52
CA THR A 127 -7.48 7.75 10.43
C THR A 127 -6.13 7.78 9.74
N ASP A 128 -5.61 8.96 9.43
CA ASP A 128 -4.32 9.14 8.76
C ASP A 128 -3.28 9.83 9.66
N PHE A 129 -3.68 10.12 10.89
CA PHE A 129 -2.87 10.79 11.92
C PHE A 129 -2.30 12.15 11.50
N SER A 130 -2.77 12.76 10.41
CA SER A 130 -2.26 14.03 9.88
C SER A 130 -2.30 15.17 10.90
N THR A 131 -3.26 15.14 11.80
CA THR A 131 -3.40 16.11 12.89
C THR A 131 -2.36 15.94 14.00
N GLY A 132 -1.69 14.79 14.08
CA GLY A 132 -0.83 14.40 15.21
C GLY A 132 -1.63 14.08 16.47
N GLN A 133 -2.86 13.61 16.31
CA GLN A 133 -3.75 13.17 17.37
C GLN A 133 -4.28 11.76 17.10
N LEU A 134 -4.83 11.13 18.12
CA LEU A 134 -5.36 9.76 18.02
C LEU A 134 -6.67 9.68 17.23
N GLU A 135 -7.31 10.81 16.87
CA GLU A 135 -8.47 10.86 15.99
C GLU A 135 -9.62 9.92 16.38
N GLY A 136 -9.93 9.87 17.67
CA GLY A 136 -10.96 8.99 18.24
C GLY A 136 -10.51 7.59 18.62
N TRP A 137 -9.22 7.28 18.45
CA TRP A 137 -8.60 6.11 19.09
C TRP A 137 -8.23 6.41 20.54
N SER A 138 -8.27 5.40 21.38
CA SER A 138 -7.83 5.45 22.77
C SER A 138 -6.60 4.59 22.96
N LEU A 139 -5.64 5.05 23.75
CA LEU A 139 -4.49 4.25 24.14
C LEU A 139 -4.94 3.07 25.03
N GLY A 140 -4.26 1.95 24.89
CA GLY A 140 -4.45 0.82 25.80
C GLY A 140 -4.06 1.18 27.23
N PRO A 141 -4.71 0.57 28.25
CA PRO A 141 -4.50 0.92 29.66
C PRO A 141 -3.07 0.64 30.17
N GLU A 142 -2.35 -0.25 29.49
CA GLU A 142 -0.97 -0.61 29.84
C GLU A 142 0.08 0.20 29.08
N VAL A 143 -0.34 1.10 28.18
CA VAL A 143 0.57 1.95 27.41
C VAL A 143 1.12 3.04 28.34
N LYS A 144 2.44 3.03 28.52
CA LYS A 144 3.13 4.04 29.35
C LYS A 144 3.34 5.34 28.55
N PRO A 145 3.43 6.48 29.23
CA PRO A 145 3.81 7.73 28.59
C PRO A 145 5.12 7.59 27.79
N GLY A 146 5.09 8.05 26.53
CA GLY A 146 6.25 7.99 25.63
C GLY A 146 6.38 6.70 24.79
N GLU A 147 5.64 5.63 25.11
CA GLU A 147 5.65 4.42 24.28
C GLU A 147 4.91 4.63 22.94
N VAL A 148 3.95 5.54 22.92
CA VAL A 148 3.23 5.96 21.71
C VAL A 148 3.50 7.43 21.45
N THR A 149 4.04 7.74 20.29
CA THR A 149 4.36 9.11 19.86
C THR A 149 3.95 9.31 18.40
N PHE A 150 3.87 10.57 17.97
CA PHE A 150 3.68 10.87 16.56
C PHE A 150 5.01 11.28 15.95
N VAL A 151 5.35 10.66 14.83
CA VAL A 151 6.57 10.93 14.06
C VAL A 151 6.22 11.24 12.62
N GLU A 152 7.11 11.93 11.93
CA GLU A 152 6.99 12.14 10.49
C GLU A 152 7.73 11.04 9.74
N HIS A 153 7.05 10.43 8.78
CA HIS A 153 7.61 9.40 7.90
C HIS A 153 7.10 9.64 6.48
N GLU A 154 8.00 9.76 5.52
CA GLU A 154 7.70 10.06 4.10
C GLU A 154 6.75 11.27 3.91
N GLY A 155 6.92 12.32 4.72
CA GLY A 155 6.10 13.55 4.67
C GLY A 155 4.70 13.41 5.27
N LYS A 156 4.46 12.37 6.08
CA LYS A 156 3.19 12.12 6.77
C LYS A 156 3.42 11.84 8.24
N LYS A 157 2.48 12.26 9.07
CA LYS A 157 2.49 11.87 10.48
C LYS A 157 2.02 10.44 10.63
N CYS A 158 2.76 9.66 11.41
CA CYS A 158 2.47 8.28 11.73
C CYS A 158 2.49 8.10 13.25
N LEU A 159 1.74 7.13 13.73
CA LEU A 159 1.77 6.75 15.13
C LEU A 159 2.89 5.74 15.35
N LEU A 160 3.96 6.13 16.03
CA LEU A 160 5.07 5.27 16.41
C LEU A 160 4.78 4.59 17.75
N TYR A 161 4.87 3.27 17.76
CA TYR A 161 4.92 2.47 18.99
C TYR A 161 6.36 1.98 19.21
N SER A 162 6.92 2.37 20.35
CA SER A 162 8.29 2.03 20.72
C SER A 162 8.33 1.58 22.17
N VAL A 163 8.86 0.39 22.42
CA VAL A 163 9.02 -0.19 23.76
C VAL A 163 10.41 -0.77 23.89
N ASP A 164 11.04 -0.53 25.03
CA ASP A 164 12.38 -1.06 25.35
C ASP A 164 12.35 -2.44 26.02
N GLU A 165 11.19 -2.95 26.41
CA GLU A 165 11.06 -4.18 27.20
C GLU A 165 10.38 -5.31 26.41
N LYS A 166 10.70 -6.55 26.75
CA LYS A 166 9.96 -7.75 26.31
C LYS A 166 8.50 -7.61 26.73
N ALA A 167 7.64 -7.10 25.89
CA ALA A 167 6.25 -6.97 26.22
C ALA A 167 5.51 -8.30 26.01
N SER A 168 4.67 -8.62 26.94
CA SER A 168 3.53 -9.49 26.79
C SER A 168 2.55 -8.89 25.78
N ARG A 169 1.54 -9.65 25.39
CA ARG A 169 0.42 -9.15 24.59
C ARG A 169 -0.12 -7.86 25.18
N LYS A 170 0.03 -6.75 24.47
CA LYS A 170 -0.32 -5.42 24.94
C LYS A 170 -1.28 -4.75 23.97
N LEU A 171 -2.38 -4.23 24.49
CA LEU A 171 -3.28 -3.37 23.73
C LEU A 171 -2.58 -2.03 23.51
N ILE A 172 -2.41 -1.64 22.25
CA ILE A 172 -1.77 -0.37 21.87
C ILE A 172 -2.82 0.72 21.76
N ILE A 173 -3.77 0.52 20.86
CA ILE A 173 -4.89 1.45 20.63
C ILE A 173 -6.18 0.66 20.37
N SER A 174 -7.30 1.27 20.72
CA SER A 174 -8.63 0.76 20.42
C SER A 174 -9.57 1.87 20.00
N ARG A 175 -10.58 1.53 19.21
CA ARG A 175 -11.65 2.44 18.82
C ARG A 175 -12.96 1.69 18.67
N THR A 176 -14.04 2.32 19.13
CA THR A 176 -15.40 1.85 18.92
C THR A 176 -16.02 2.60 17.73
N PHE A 177 -16.56 1.85 16.79
CA PHE A 177 -17.21 2.36 15.59
C PHE A 177 -18.72 2.12 15.68
N ASN A 178 -19.48 3.09 15.22
CA ASN A 178 -20.92 2.93 15.00
C ASN A 178 -21.14 2.34 13.60
N LEU A 179 -21.40 1.04 13.55
CA LEU A 179 -21.58 0.28 12.31
C LEU A 179 -23.02 -0.17 12.16
N VAL A 180 -23.42 -0.50 10.93
CA VAL A 180 -24.75 -1.06 10.66
C VAL A 180 -24.71 -2.56 10.97
N GLU A 181 -25.54 -3.00 11.90
CA GLU A 181 -25.65 -4.41 12.29
C GLU A 181 -25.93 -5.32 11.10
N GLY A 182 -25.30 -6.47 11.05
CA GLY A 182 -25.38 -7.44 9.96
C GLY A 182 -24.53 -7.12 8.75
N LYS A 183 -24.07 -5.88 8.55
CA LYS A 183 -23.17 -5.53 7.45
C LYS A 183 -21.74 -6.01 7.69
N ARG A 184 -21.05 -6.28 6.59
CA ARG A 184 -19.63 -6.63 6.58
C ARG A 184 -18.80 -5.42 6.28
N TYR A 185 -17.66 -5.33 6.96
CA TYR A 185 -16.67 -4.26 6.78
C TYR A 185 -15.29 -4.87 6.63
N MET A 186 -14.42 -4.16 5.94
CA MET A 186 -12.99 -4.45 5.89
C MET A 186 -12.25 -3.34 6.61
N MET A 187 -11.49 -3.71 7.61
CA MET A 187 -10.52 -2.84 8.25
C MET A 187 -9.15 -3.08 7.65
N SER A 188 -8.45 -2.02 7.30
CA SER A 188 -7.06 -2.05 6.86
C SER A 188 -6.21 -1.17 7.75
N VAL A 189 -5.04 -1.66 8.12
CA VAL A 189 -4.05 -0.90 8.93
C VAL A 189 -2.72 -0.96 8.22
N GLY A 190 -2.14 0.18 7.90
CA GLY A 190 -0.80 0.27 7.36
C GLY A 190 0.23 0.17 8.48
N ILE A 191 1.12 -0.81 8.42
CA ILE A 191 2.21 -1.00 9.39
C ILE A 191 3.56 -0.89 8.69
N PHE A 192 4.43 -0.07 9.24
CA PHE A 192 5.82 0.04 8.86
C PHE A 192 6.71 -0.41 10.02
N SER A 193 7.50 -1.46 9.79
CA SER A 193 8.48 -1.94 10.76
C SER A 193 9.78 -1.16 10.62
N LEU A 194 10.25 -0.58 11.71
CA LEU A 194 11.52 0.14 11.71
C LEU A 194 12.70 -0.84 11.63
N PRO A 195 13.71 -0.58 10.80
CA PRO A 195 14.90 -1.41 10.75
C PRO A 195 15.56 -1.52 12.12
N SER A 196 15.88 -2.74 12.53
CA SER A 196 16.61 -2.99 13.76
C SER A 196 17.70 -4.03 13.52
N PRO A 197 18.95 -3.75 13.89
CA PRO A 197 20.05 -4.70 13.68
C PRO A 197 19.98 -5.92 14.60
N THR A 198 19.22 -5.85 15.69
CA THR A 198 19.15 -6.90 16.73
C THR A 198 17.81 -7.61 16.78
N LEU A 199 16.77 -7.05 16.14
CA LEU A 199 15.39 -7.50 16.28
C LEU A 199 14.87 -8.00 14.94
N LYS A 200 14.30 -9.21 14.95
CA LYS A 200 13.88 -9.88 13.70
C LYS A 200 12.51 -9.46 13.19
N GLY A 201 11.66 -8.87 14.03
CA GLY A 201 10.35 -8.40 13.62
C GLY A 201 9.34 -8.28 14.76
N VAL A 202 8.13 -7.89 14.43
CA VAL A 202 7.02 -7.72 15.35
C VAL A 202 5.76 -8.42 14.84
N ILE A 203 4.97 -8.98 15.73
CA ILE A 203 3.64 -9.49 15.41
C ILE A 203 2.62 -8.46 15.89
N VAL A 204 1.86 -7.91 14.95
CA VAL A 204 0.74 -7.02 15.21
C VAL A 204 -0.57 -7.78 15.02
N VAL A 205 -1.49 -7.62 15.94
CA VAL A 205 -2.80 -8.28 15.94
C VAL A 205 -3.87 -7.22 15.80
N LEU A 206 -4.71 -7.37 14.77
CA LEU A 206 -6.00 -6.71 14.69
C LEU A 206 -7.05 -7.61 15.30
N LYS A 207 -7.87 -7.08 16.20
CA LYS A 207 -8.88 -7.86 16.90
C LYS A 207 -10.22 -7.15 16.96
N GLU A 208 -11.28 -7.90 16.70
CA GLU A 208 -12.68 -7.52 16.89
C GLU A 208 -13.38 -8.63 17.67
N GLY A 209 -13.70 -8.41 18.93
CA GLY A 209 -14.29 -9.41 19.80
C GLY A 209 -13.42 -10.69 19.89
N ARG A 210 -13.94 -11.81 19.35
CA ARG A 210 -13.21 -13.10 19.29
C ARG A 210 -12.44 -13.31 17.98
N ARG A 211 -12.62 -12.46 16.98
CA ARG A 211 -11.91 -12.55 15.70
C ARG A 211 -10.60 -11.80 15.79
N SER A 212 -9.56 -12.35 15.18
CA SER A 212 -8.28 -11.69 15.07
C SER A 212 -7.60 -12.03 13.77
N SER A 213 -6.85 -11.08 13.24
CA SER A 213 -5.88 -11.25 12.17
C SER A 213 -4.53 -10.84 12.72
N TYR A 214 -3.49 -11.58 12.41
CA TYR A 214 -2.13 -11.27 12.87
C TYR A 214 -1.17 -11.36 11.72
N TRP A 215 -0.14 -10.50 11.75
CA TRP A 215 0.90 -10.45 10.74
C TRP A 215 2.26 -10.32 11.41
N TYR A 216 3.21 -11.06 10.89
CA TYR A 216 4.61 -10.94 11.24
C TYR A 216 5.28 -9.95 10.30
N PHE A 217 5.90 -8.93 10.86
CA PHE A 217 6.67 -7.93 10.13
C PHE A 217 8.15 -8.17 10.38
N ASP A 218 8.87 -8.48 9.32
CA ASP A 218 10.32 -8.54 9.35
C ASP A 218 10.89 -7.12 9.32
N SER A 219 11.78 -6.82 10.27
CA SER A 219 12.43 -5.50 10.38
C SER A 219 13.33 -5.15 9.18
N THR A 220 13.59 -6.12 8.28
CA THR A 220 14.40 -5.88 7.08
C THR A 220 13.60 -5.35 5.91
N LEU A 221 12.28 -5.40 5.95
CA LEU A 221 11.43 -5.13 4.78
C LEU A 221 11.38 -3.65 4.36
N ASN A 222 11.71 -2.72 5.23
CA ASN A 222 11.74 -1.26 4.95
C ASN A 222 10.60 -0.78 4.03
N ARG A 223 9.39 -1.26 4.26
CA ARG A 223 8.17 -0.93 3.52
C ARG A 223 6.95 -1.05 4.41
N THR A 224 5.93 -0.25 4.15
CA THR A 224 4.64 -0.38 4.80
C THR A 224 3.89 -1.59 4.23
N LEU A 225 3.35 -2.43 5.11
CA LEU A 225 2.50 -3.56 4.75
C LEU A 225 1.10 -3.36 5.34
N PRO A 226 0.04 -3.64 4.58
CA PRO A 226 -1.32 -3.60 5.10
C PRO A 226 -1.61 -4.87 5.91
N ILE A 227 -2.27 -4.69 7.06
CA ILE A 227 -3.00 -5.76 7.74
C ILE A 227 -4.48 -5.55 7.44
N GLU A 228 -5.18 -6.60 7.11
CA GLU A 228 -6.60 -6.54 6.83
C GLU A 228 -7.38 -7.50 7.75
N LEU A 229 -8.52 -7.03 8.25
CA LEU A 229 -9.46 -7.80 9.06
C LEU A 229 -10.89 -7.62 8.56
N GLY A 230 -11.52 -8.72 8.15
CA GLY A 230 -12.95 -8.74 7.87
C GLY A 230 -13.76 -8.70 9.15
N ILE A 231 -14.59 -7.67 9.29
CA ILE A 231 -15.47 -7.45 10.44
C ILE A 231 -16.93 -7.68 9.98
N THR A 232 -17.70 -8.44 10.76
CA THR A 232 -19.16 -8.46 10.61
C THR A 232 -19.74 -7.76 11.82
N ALA A 233 -20.35 -6.59 11.64
CA ALA A 233 -20.93 -5.85 12.74
C ALA A 233 -22.07 -6.68 13.37
N ARG A 234 -21.89 -7.10 14.61
CA ARG A 234 -22.88 -7.88 15.38
C ARG A 234 -23.78 -7.00 16.23
N SER A 235 -23.43 -5.75 16.33
CA SER A 235 -24.18 -4.69 17.00
C SER A 235 -23.84 -3.34 16.37
N ALA A 236 -24.64 -2.35 16.64
CA ALA A 236 -24.34 -0.98 16.20
C ALA A 236 -23.03 -0.44 16.75
N SER A 237 -22.55 -0.98 17.87
CA SER A 237 -21.28 -0.58 18.51
C SER A 237 -20.25 -1.70 18.41
N THR A 238 -19.23 -1.52 17.58
CA THR A 238 -18.18 -2.51 17.33
C THR A 238 -16.82 -1.94 17.70
N THR A 239 -16.14 -2.58 18.67
CA THR A 239 -14.80 -2.16 19.10
C THR A 239 -13.73 -2.96 18.38
N VAL A 240 -12.74 -2.25 17.84
CA VAL A 240 -11.54 -2.83 17.23
C VAL A 240 -10.32 -2.47 18.06
N GLU A 241 -9.43 -3.43 18.21
CA GLU A 241 -8.22 -3.35 19.01
C GLU A 241 -7.00 -3.65 18.14
N ILE A 242 -5.93 -2.88 18.32
CA ILE A 242 -4.60 -3.14 17.77
C ILE A 242 -3.66 -3.49 18.91
N LEU A 243 -3.10 -4.70 18.86
CA LEU A 243 -2.30 -5.27 19.93
C LEU A 243 -0.94 -5.77 19.38
N THR A 244 0.04 -5.90 20.28
CA THR A 244 1.20 -6.76 20.08
C THR A 244 0.88 -8.19 20.47
N HIS A 245 1.63 -9.16 19.93
CA HIS A 245 1.47 -10.58 20.25
C HIS A 245 2.54 -11.00 21.29
N ASP A 246 2.17 -11.89 22.21
CA ASP A 246 3.03 -12.41 23.29
C ASP A 246 4.20 -13.28 22.81
N GLN A 247 4.11 -13.87 21.62
CA GLN A 247 5.21 -14.63 21.01
C GLN A 247 6.28 -13.77 20.36
N THR A 248 6.14 -12.46 20.41
CA THR A 248 7.17 -11.54 19.89
C THR A 248 8.40 -11.63 20.80
N ARG A 249 9.39 -12.40 20.37
CA ARG A 249 10.63 -12.64 21.17
C ARG A 249 11.60 -11.46 21.17
N SER A 250 11.34 -10.49 20.33
CA SER A 250 12.19 -9.30 20.17
C SER A 250 11.36 -8.15 19.67
N TYR A 251 11.46 -6.99 20.33
CA TYR A 251 10.72 -5.78 19.97
C TYR A 251 11.41 -5.04 18.86
N CYS A 252 10.72 -4.87 17.77
CA CYS A 252 11.01 -3.87 16.79
C CYS A 252 9.98 -2.75 16.95
N PRO A 253 10.40 -1.49 17.10
CA PRO A 253 9.47 -0.38 17.00
C PRO A 253 8.77 -0.42 15.64
N PHE A 254 7.50 -0.06 15.61
CA PHE A 254 6.77 0.02 14.35
C PHE A 254 5.87 1.25 14.32
N MET A 255 5.56 1.68 13.11
CA MET A 255 4.65 2.78 12.88
C MET A 255 3.33 2.26 12.32
N ILE A 256 2.24 2.86 12.78
CA ILE A 256 0.94 2.76 12.14
C ILE A 256 0.79 4.00 11.27
N THR A 257 0.69 3.79 9.95
CA THR A 257 0.67 4.89 8.98
C THR A 257 -0.73 5.43 8.74
N ASP A 258 -1.69 4.52 8.69
CA ASP A 258 -3.10 4.83 8.49
C ASP A 258 -4.00 3.66 8.92
N ILE A 259 -5.25 3.96 9.21
CA ILE A 259 -6.28 2.97 9.54
C ILE A 259 -7.54 3.30 8.76
N GLY A 260 -7.95 2.38 7.88
CA GLY A 260 -9.15 2.51 7.07
C GLY A 260 -10.22 1.50 7.48
N LEU A 261 -11.49 1.91 7.46
CA LEU A 261 -12.65 1.02 7.61
C LEU A 261 -13.61 1.30 6.46
N SER A 262 -13.93 0.32 5.65
CA SER A 262 -14.87 0.42 4.53
C SER A 262 -15.91 -0.68 4.58
N GLU A 263 -17.09 -0.45 4.05
CA GLU A 263 -18.10 -1.50 3.88
C GLU A 263 -17.55 -2.57 2.94
N PHE A 264 -17.66 -3.83 3.34
CA PHE A 264 -17.13 -4.96 2.59
C PHE A 264 -18.22 -5.51 1.65
N ASN A 265 -17.94 -5.49 0.36
CA ASN A 265 -18.75 -6.17 -0.64
C ASN A 265 -18.01 -7.45 -1.09
N PRO A 266 -18.48 -8.65 -0.74
CA PRO A 266 -17.82 -9.90 -1.08
C PRO A 266 -17.71 -10.14 -2.60
N LEU A 267 -18.64 -9.60 -3.40
CA LEU A 267 -18.61 -9.73 -4.85
C LEU A 267 -17.48 -8.90 -5.50
N ARG A 268 -16.87 -7.99 -4.76
CA ARG A 268 -15.82 -7.10 -5.25
C ARG A 268 -14.38 -7.56 -4.90
N TRP A 269 -14.26 -8.59 -4.07
CA TRP A 269 -12.95 -9.00 -3.54
C TRP A 269 -12.27 -10.11 -4.33
N TRP A 270 -13.02 -10.92 -5.04
CA TRP A 270 -12.47 -12.09 -5.73
C TRP A 270 -12.83 -12.06 -7.20
N ASP A 271 -11.83 -11.85 -8.05
CA ASP A 271 -11.91 -12.07 -9.49
C ASP A 271 -11.01 -13.27 -9.83
N PRO A 272 -11.61 -14.47 -9.99
CA PRO A 272 -10.83 -15.68 -10.23
C PRO A 272 -10.12 -15.69 -11.59
N GLU A 273 -10.49 -14.82 -12.52
CA GLU A 273 -9.84 -14.75 -13.82
C GLU A 273 -8.53 -13.94 -13.76
N TRP A 274 -8.50 -12.92 -12.91
CA TRP A 274 -7.29 -12.11 -12.71
C TRP A 274 -6.18 -12.87 -12.01
N ASP A 275 -6.48 -13.77 -11.09
CA ASP A 275 -5.48 -14.62 -10.44
C ASP A 275 -4.92 -15.67 -11.41
N LYS A 276 -5.72 -16.17 -12.34
CA LYS A 276 -5.27 -17.17 -13.35
C LYS A 276 -4.37 -16.61 -14.44
N GLU A 277 -4.52 -15.36 -14.82
CA GLU A 277 -3.61 -14.69 -15.78
C GLU A 277 -2.22 -14.46 -15.19
N TRP A 278 -2.15 -14.24 -13.89
CA TRP A 278 -0.91 -13.88 -13.20
C TRP A 278 -0.06 -15.10 -12.80
N GLU A 279 -0.68 -16.22 -12.50
CA GLU A 279 0.05 -17.48 -12.29
C GLU A 279 0.79 -17.96 -13.56
N LYS A 280 0.34 -17.52 -14.74
CA LYS A 280 0.99 -17.83 -16.02
C LYS A 280 2.20 -16.95 -16.36
N GLU A 281 2.26 -15.73 -15.85
CA GLU A 281 3.39 -14.81 -16.12
C GLU A 281 4.57 -14.97 -15.14
N ASP A 282 4.31 -15.46 -13.93
CA ASP A 282 5.37 -15.74 -12.94
C ASP A 282 6.12 -17.08 -13.21
N ASP A 283 5.61 -17.94 -14.10
CA ASP A 283 6.23 -19.22 -14.50
C ASP A 283 7.34 -19.07 -15.56
N HIS A 284 7.85 -17.87 -15.82
CA HIS A 284 9.10 -17.76 -16.53
C HIS A 284 10.25 -18.10 -15.58
N PRO A 285 10.86 -19.29 -15.71
CA PRO A 285 11.98 -19.67 -14.86
C PRO A 285 13.09 -18.62 -15.05
N ILE A 286 13.45 -17.98 -13.94
CA ILE A 286 14.68 -17.20 -13.86
C ILE A 286 15.79 -18.20 -14.25
N LYS A 287 16.28 -18.12 -15.48
CA LYS A 287 17.47 -18.85 -15.86
C LYS A 287 18.59 -18.36 -14.96
N GLU A 288 19.01 -19.22 -14.04
CA GLU A 288 20.24 -19.01 -13.29
C GLU A 288 21.38 -18.79 -14.30
N PRO A 289 22.23 -17.79 -14.09
CA PRO A 289 23.41 -17.63 -14.94
C PRO A 289 24.25 -18.91 -14.81
N GLN A 290 24.45 -19.59 -15.94
CA GLN A 290 25.42 -20.69 -16.00
C GLN A 290 26.77 -20.14 -15.53
N SER A 291 27.28 -20.72 -14.47
CA SER A 291 28.64 -20.47 -14.01
C SER A 291 29.59 -21.10 -15.03
N ASP A 292 30.16 -20.29 -15.89
CA ASP A 292 31.36 -20.71 -16.65
C ASP A 292 32.52 -20.88 -15.64
N ALA A 293 32.66 -22.09 -15.12
CA ALA A 293 33.87 -22.46 -14.44
C ALA A 293 34.90 -22.80 -15.54
N PRO A 294 36.10 -22.20 -15.54
CA PRO A 294 37.16 -22.60 -16.45
C PRO A 294 37.68 -23.95 -16.01
N ASP A 295 37.69 -24.89 -16.94
CA ASP A 295 38.42 -26.17 -16.82
C ASP A 295 39.90 -25.87 -16.59
N ALA A 296 40.45 -26.41 -15.51
CA ALA A 296 41.89 -26.49 -15.22
C ALA A 296 42.38 -27.91 -15.36
#